data_dad5b374dae9701a11c4e79c1fe1f8b8
#
_entry.id   dad5b374dae9701a11c4e79c1fe1f8b8
#
_cell.length_a   1.000
_cell.length_b   1.000
_cell.length_c   1.000
_cell.angle_alpha   90.00
_cell.angle_beta   90.00
_cell.angle_gamma   90.00
#
_symmetry.space_group_name_H-M   'P 1'
#
loop_
_entity.id
_entity.type
_entity.pdbx_description
1 polymer ?
#
loop_
_entity_poly.entity_id
_entity_poly.type
_entity_poly.pdbx_seq_one_letter_code
_entity_poly.pdbx_strand_id
1 'polypeptide(L)'
;MMKEKTQILVTDQLYNLVAGFLYALSICYFAKGADFAPGGLSGLALLGNYLWGFPIGITTLVLNVPLVLLGFRFVGRAFLGKTVISMLWCTFFQDVVFANQPGYGGDPLLAALFAGITWGGALALLYMRGSSSGGTDFLTMSIKVLRPHLSVGVVTGAIDLVVILLGWPVFGSVDAVLYGLVTTAVTSLVIDKIMYGSNAGKMLTIITTKGQEIADEISRQCERGSTMVKAVGTYTGTERQMLLCVCARPQVYRIRMAAYRIDPGCMVMVTETGEVYGEGFVDPGKTASFL
;
A
#
# COMPACT_ATOMS: atom_id res chain seq x y z
N MET A 1 13.92 5.63 26.71
CA MET A 1 12.74 4.78 26.85
C MET A 1 11.42 5.57 26.97
N MET A 2 11.22 6.50 27.94
CA MET A 2 9.97 7.30 28.04
C MET A 2 9.78 8.28 26.87
N LYS A 3 10.81 9.03 26.47
CA LYS A 3 10.76 9.96 25.32
C LYS A 3 10.50 9.25 24.00
N GLU A 4 11.05 8.08 23.82
CA GLU A 4 10.90 7.29 22.60
C GLU A 4 9.46 6.72 22.45
N LYS A 5 8.87 6.22 23.55
CA LYS A 5 7.44 5.81 23.56
C LYS A 5 6.50 6.99 23.27
N THR A 6 6.80 8.17 23.80
CA THR A 6 6.01 9.37 23.54
C THR A 6 6.11 9.82 22.08
N GLN A 7 7.29 9.76 21.48
CA GLN A 7 7.47 10.07 20.06
C GLN A 7 6.69 9.09 19.15
N ILE A 8 6.71 7.80 19.47
CA ILE A 8 5.95 6.78 18.72
C ILE A 8 4.46 7.07 18.80
N LEU A 9 3.94 7.37 20.00
CA LEU A 9 2.53 7.70 20.20
C LEU A 9 2.10 8.95 19.43
N VAL A 10 2.89 10.02 19.48
CA VAL A 10 2.60 11.26 18.75
C VAL A 10 2.59 11.01 17.23
N THR A 11 3.57 10.26 16.75
CA THR A 11 3.63 9.90 15.33
C THR A 11 2.43 9.04 14.93
N ASP A 12 2.03 8.05 15.73
CA ASP A 12 0.85 7.22 15.46
C ASP A 12 -0.43 8.06 15.39
N GLN A 13 -0.58 9.07 16.27
CA GLN A 13 -1.73 9.96 16.24
C GLN A 13 -1.76 10.85 14.99
N LEU A 14 -0.61 11.35 14.54
CA LEU A 14 -0.52 12.13 13.31
C LEU A 14 -0.92 11.29 12.08
N TYR A 15 -0.44 10.05 12.01
CA TYR A 15 -0.85 9.12 10.94
C TYR A 15 -2.34 8.83 10.99
N ASN A 16 -2.91 8.58 12.19
CA ASN A 16 -4.35 8.35 12.36
C ASN A 16 -5.19 9.55 11.94
N LEU A 17 -4.75 10.76 12.25
CA LEU A 17 -5.44 12.01 11.88
C LEU A 17 -5.47 12.17 10.35
N VAL A 18 -4.30 12.05 9.69
CA VAL A 18 -4.21 12.16 8.22
C VAL A 18 -5.00 11.04 7.54
N ALA A 19 -4.85 9.81 8.02
CA ALA A 19 -5.56 8.67 7.46
C ALA A 19 -7.08 8.79 7.66
N GLY A 20 -7.54 9.19 8.85
CA GLY A 20 -8.96 9.41 9.13
C GLY A 20 -9.57 10.48 8.24
N PHE A 21 -8.85 11.59 8.00
CA PHE A 21 -9.28 12.63 7.07
C PHE A 21 -9.39 12.10 5.63
N LEU A 22 -8.36 11.41 5.11
CA LEU A 22 -8.36 10.84 3.75
C LEU A 22 -9.46 9.78 3.59
N TYR A 23 -9.68 8.98 4.63
CA TYR A 23 -10.73 7.97 4.67
C TYR A 23 -12.12 8.58 4.56
N ALA A 24 -12.41 9.60 5.38
CA ALA A 24 -13.68 10.31 5.34
C ALA A 24 -13.88 11.07 4.03
N LEU A 25 -12.81 11.68 3.49
CA LEU A 25 -12.84 12.34 2.19
C LEU A 25 -13.25 11.36 1.08
N SER A 26 -12.69 10.13 1.09
CA SER A 26 -13.06 9.10 0.12
C SER A 26 -14.55 8.77 0.18
N ILE A 27 -15.06 8.47 1.36
CA ILE A 27 -16.41 7.92 1.54
C ILE A 27 -17.47 9.00 1.51
N CYS A 28 -17.28 10.08 2.30
CA CYS A 28 -18.32 11.09 2.48
C CYS A 28 -18.35 12.14 1.36
N TYR A 29 -17.18 12.47 0.78
CA TYR A 29 -17.10 13.49 -0.26
C TYR A 29 -17.19 12.90 -1.66
N PHE A 30 -16.37 11.88 -1.98
CA PHE A 30 -16.35 11.30 -3.31
C PHE A 30 -17.43 10.24 -3.51
N ALA A 31 -17.44 9.15 -2.73
CA ALA A 31 -18.32 8.02 -2.98
C ALA A 31 -19.79 8.38 -2.75
N LYS A 32 -20.11 9.03 -1.62
CA LYS A 32 -21.45 9.49 -1.32
C LYS A 32 -21.93 10.55 -2.33
N GLY A 33 -21.06 11.46 -2.77
CA GLY A 33 -21.39 12.51 -3.71
C GLY A 33 -21.68 12.03 -5.14
N ALA A 34 -21.18 10.86 -5.50
CA ALA A 34 -21.36 10.25 -6.82
C ALA A 34 -22.26 9.00 -6.79
N ASP A 35 -23.01 8.78 -5.70
CA ASP A 35 -24.02 7.72 -5.52
C ASP A 35 -23.51 6.31 -5.84
N PHE A 36 -22.30 5.98 -5.37
CA PHE A 36 -21.80 4.61 -5.42
C PHE A 36 -21.22 4.19 -4.06
N ALA A 37 -21.20 2.88 -3.75
CA ALA A 37 -20.50 2.38 -2.59
C ALA A 37 -19.14 1.81 -2.97
N PRO A 38 -18.05 2.26 -2.31
CA PRO A 38 -16.83 1.52 -2.31
C PRO A 38 -17.06 0.17 -1.60
N GLY A 39 -16.13 -0.78 -1.77
CA GLY A 39 -16.19 -2.05 -1.05
C GLY A 39 -16.14 -1.89 0.46
N GLY A 40 -16.05 -3.01 1.15
CA GLY A 40 -15.85 -3.06 2.59
C GLY A 40 -17.05 -2.73 3.45
N LEU A 41 -16.82 -2.73 4.77
CA LEU A 41 -17.88 -2.47 5.74
C LEU A 41 -18.40 -1.03 5.68
N SER A 42 -17.55 -0.09 5.28
CA SER A 42 -17.94 1.30 5.07
C SER A 42 -18.85 1.49 3.86
N GLY A 43 -18.68 0.65 2.83
CA GLY A 43 -19.63 0.56 1.74
C GLY A 43 -21.01 0.13 2.24
N LEU A 44 -21.07 -0.89 3.10
CA LEU A 44 -22.33 -1.31 3.75
C LEU A 44 -22.93 -0.21 4.65
N ALA A 45 -22.08 0.52 5.37
CA ALA A 45 -22.54 1.64 6.19
C ALA A 45 -23.08 2.81 5.33
N LEU A 46 -22.46 3.05 4.18
CA LEU A 46 -22.94 4.05 3.21
C LEU A 46 -24.30 3.62 2.61
N LEU A 47 -24.49 2.33 2.33
CA LEU A 47 -25.79 1.78 1.95
C LEU A 47 -26.85 2.03 3.04
N GLY A 48 -26.51 1.79 4.31
CA GLY A 48 -27.37 2.11 5.44
C GLY A 48 -27.71 3.60 5.56
N ASN A 49 -26.74 4.46 5.24
CA ASN A 49 -26.96 5.91 5.17
C ASN A 49 -27.94 6.28 4.03
N TYR A 50 -27.77 5.68 2.86
CA TYR A 50 -28.62 5.93 1.70
C TYR A 50 -30.06 5.47 1.94
N LEU A 51 -30.28 4.29 2.53
CA LEU A 51 -31.61 3.71 2.75
C LEU A 51 -32.34 4.29 3.96
N TRP A 52 -31.62 4.58 5.06
CA TRP A 52 -32.22 4.91 6.36
C TRP A 52 -31.68 6.19 6.99
N GLY A 53 -30.73 6.87 6.37
CA GLY A 53 -30.12 8.11 6.92
C GLY A 53 -29.19 7.91 8.10
N PHE A 54 -28.74 6.69 8.39
CA PHE A 54 -27.85 6.42 9.52
C PHE A 54 -26.49 7.10 9.34
N PRO A 55 -25.87 7.64 10.42
CA PRO A 55 -24.52 8.20 10.38
C PRO A 55 -23.53 7.13 9.92
N ILE A 56 -22.69 7.45 8.93
CA ILE A 56 -21.81 6.48 8.28
C ILE A 56 -20.74 5.94 9.26
N GLY A 57 -20.10 6.85 10.01
CA GLY A 57 -19.03 6.48 10.94
C GLY A 57 -19.52 5.63 12.10
N ILE A 58 -20.62 6.04 12.75
CA ILE A 58 -21.22 5.26 13.84
C ILE A 58 -21.69 3.90 13.36
N THR A 59 -22.34 3.83 12.18
CA THR A 59 -22.80 2.57 11.59
C THR A 59 -21.61 1.65 11.31
N THR A 60 -20.54 2.19 10.73
CA THR A 60 -19.28 1.45 10.53
C THR A 60 -18.73 0.94 11.86
N LEU A 61 -18.73 1.77 12.91
CA LEU A 61 -18.22 1.39 14.23
C LEU A 61 -19.03 0.22 14.84
N VAL A 62 -20.35 0.29 14.78
CA VAL A 62 -21.24 -0.77 15.30
C VAL A 62 -21.06 -2.08 14.53
N LEU A 63 -21.02 -2.01 13.20
CA LEU A 63 -20.79 -3.19 12.36
C LEU A 63 -19.39 -3.82 12.56
N ASN A 64 -18.43 -3.05 13.08
CA ASN A 64 -17.11 -3.55 13.40
C ASN A 64 -17.07 -4.42 14.68
N VAL A 65 -17.99 -4.25 15.61
CA VAL A 65 -17.97 -4.98 16.89
C VAL A 65 -17.82 -6.50 16.70
N PRO A 66 -18.65 -7.18 15.88
CA PRO A 66 -18.49 -8.62 15.67
C PRO A 66 -17.16 -8.98 14.99
N LEU A 67 -16.65 -8.18 14.08
CA LEU A 67 -15.39 -8.43 13.37
C LEU A 67 -14.18 -8.25 14.28
N VAL A 68 -14.21 -7.26 15.18
CA VAL A 68 -13.20 -7.07 16.21
C VAL A 68 -13.16 -8.27 17.16
N LEU A 69 -14.31 -8.78 17.58
CA LEU A 69 -14.40 -9.96 18.44
C LEU A 69 -13.84 -11.21 17.75
N LEU A 70 -14.14 -11.40 16.46
CA LEU A 70 -13.58 -12.50 15.67
C LEU A 70 -12.07 -12.31 15.42
N GLY A 71 -11.63 -11.11 15.09
CA GLY A 71 -10.23 -10.78 14.80
C GLY A 71 -9.32 -10.81 16.03
N PHE A 72 -9.88 -10.66 17.24
CA PHE A 72 -9.12 -10.67 18.50
C PHE A 72 -8.21 -11.90 18.65
N ARG A 73 -8.63 -13.04 18.12
CA ARG A 73 -7.87 -14.30 18.18
C ARG A 73 -6.66 -14.33 17.24
N PHE A 74 -6.70 -13.57 16.13
CA PHE A 74 -5.70 -13.65 15.06
C PHE A 74 -4.70 -12.48 15.06
N VAL A 75 -5.13 -11.30 15.47
CA VAL A 75 -4.40 -10.03 15.20
C VAL A 75 -3.84 -9.39 16.48
N GLY A 76 -3.70 -9.99 17.56
CA GLY A 76 -3.02 -9.49 18.76
C GLY A 76 -3.61 -8.21 19.39
N ARG A 77 -3.39 -8.05 20.72
CA ARG A 77 -3.97 -6.96 21.52
C ARG A 77 -3.44 -5.55 21.14
N ALA A 78 -2.18 -5.46 20.74
CA ALA A 78 -1.57 -4.17 20.40
C ALA A 78 -2.16 -3.56 19.12
N PHE A 79 -2.38 -4.38 18.09
CA PHE A 79 -3.04 -3.99 16.85
C PHE A 79 -4.47 -3.52 17.13
N LEU A 80 -5.23 -4.26 17.92
CA LEU A 80 -6.61 -3.90 18.29
C LEU A 80 -6.69 -2.55 19.00
N GLY A 81 -5.81 -2.30 19.97
CA GLY A 81 -5.77 -1.03 20.68
C GLY A 81 -5.50 0.16 19.75
N LYS A 82 -4.57 0.01 18.82
CA LYS A 82 -4.29 1.03 17.81
C LYS A 82 -5.46 1.23 16.84
N THR A 83 -6.07 0.13 16.41
CA THR A 83 -7.20 0.15 15.49
C THR A 83 -8.43 0.84 16.08
N VAL A 84 -8.75 0.63 17.36
CA VAL A 84 -9.84 1.36 18.02
C VAL A 84 -9.62 2.87 17.93
N ILE A 85 -8.40 3.34 18.17
CA ILE A 85 -8.07 4.77 18.06
C ILE A 85 -8.21 5.27 16.61
N SER A 86 -7.73 4.49 15.63
CA SER A 86 -7.88 4.83 14.21
C SER A 86 -9.34 4.90 13.80
N MET A 87 -10.17 3.95 14.23
CA MET A 87 -11.60 3.94 13.97
C MET A 87 -12.31 5.17 14.55
N LEU A 88 -11.93 5.60 15.76
CA LEU A 88 -12.49 6.83 16.37
C LEU A 88 -12.15 8.07 15.52
N TRP A 89 -10.92 8.18 15.01
CA TRP A 89 -10.55 9.26 14.10
C TRP A 89 -11.33 9.19 12.78
N CYS A 90 -11.49 8.01 12.19
CA CYS A 90 -12.30 7.84 10.98
C CYS A 90 -13.76 8.26 11.22
N THR A 91 -14.37 7.78 12.31
CA THR A 91 -15.75 8.14 12.69
C THR A 91 -15.90 9.64 12.93
N PHE A 92 -14.95 10.26 13.65
CA PHE A 92 -14.95 11.70 13.89
C PHE A 92 -14.96 12.51 12.60
N PHE A 93 -14.07 12.18 11.65
CA PHE A 93 -14.04 12.88 10.38
C PHE A 93 -15.31 12.63 9.55
N GLN A 94 -15.84 11.42 9.53
CA GLN A 94 -17.05 11.08 8.76
C GLN A 94 -18.29 11.77 9.31
N ASP A 95 -18.55 11.69 10.61
CA ASP A 95 -19.81 12.09 11.21
C ASP A 95 -19.78 13.50 11.83
N VAL A 96 -18.61 14.13 11.96
CA VAL A 96 -18.48 15.51 12.47
C VAL A 96 -17.99 16.47 11.38
N VAL A 97 -16.87 16.14 10.73
CA VAL A 97 -16.24 17.06 9.76
C VAL A 97 -16.97 17.03 8.42
N PHE A 98 -17.29 15.85 7.92
CA PHE A 98 -17.92 15.65 6.61
C PHE A 98 -19.44 15.41 6.66
N ALA A 99 -20.07 15.41 7.84
CA ALA A 99 -21.51 15.11 8.01
C ALA A 99 -22.40 15.95 7.11
N ASN A 100 -22.14 17.26 7.06
CA ASN A 100 -22.97 18.26 6.35
C ASN A 100 -22.24 18.85 5.13
N GLN A 101 -21.11 18.28 4.72
CA GLN A 101 -20.40 18.79 3.55
C GLN A 101 -21.11 18.31 2.26
N PRO A 102 -21.23 19.19 1.25
CA PRO A 102 -21.70 18.74 -0.06
C PRO A 102 -20.72 17.72 -0.62
N GLY A 103 -21.26 16.63 -1.18
CA GLY A 103 -20.43 15.66 -1.90
C GLY A 103 -19.87 16.24 -3.20
N TYR A 104 -18.93 15.54 -3.79
CA TYR A 104 -18.38 15.86 -5.11
C TYR A 104 -19.48 15.78 -6.18
N GLY A 105 -19.79 16.90 -6.81
CA GLY A 105 -20.83 17.01 -7.83
C GLY A 105 -20.32 16.98 -9.28
N GLY A 106 -19.08 16.51 -9.51
CA GLY A 106 -18.47 16.41 -10.83
C GLY A 106 -18.67 15.04 -11.48
N ASP A 107 -17.74 14.67 -12.36
CA ASP A 107 -17.77 13.39 -13.08
C ASP A 107 -17.63 12.18 -12.12
N PRO A 108 -18.56 11.20 -12.16
CA PRO A 108 -18.55 10.06 -11.26
C PRO A 108 -17.32 9.16 -11.42
N LEU A 109 -16.73 9.08 -12.62
CA LEU A 109 -15.49 8.33 -12.83
C LEU A 109 -14.31 8.98 -12.12
N LEU A 110 -14.22 10.32 -12.17
CA LEU A 110 -13.21 11.05 -11.38
C LEU A 110 -13.44 10.85 -9.89
N ALA A 111 -14.69 10.89 -9.43
CA ALA A 111 -15.03 10.56 -8.05
C ALA A 111 -14.52 9.18 -7.65
N ALA A 112 -14.75 8.15 -8.46
CA ALA A 112 -14.32 6.78 -8.21
C ALA A 112 -12.78 6.65 -8.15
N LEU A 113 -12.06 7.30 -9.08
CA LEU A 113 -10.60 7.31 -9.10
C LEU A 113 -10.02 7.99 -7.84
N PHE A 114 -10.49 9.19 -7.51
CA PHE A 114 -9.98 9.91 -6.34
C PHE A 114 -10.44 9.29 -5.03
N ALA A 115 -11.63 8.67 -4.98
CA ALA A 115 -12.04 7.85 -3.86
C ALA A 115 -11.06 6.71 -3.63
N GLY A 116 -10.68 5.97 -4.67
CA GLY A 116 -9.71 4.88 -4.58
C GLY A 116 -8.32 5.35 -4.14
N ILE A 117 -7.83 6.47 -4.67
CA ILE A 117 -6.53 7.04 -4.28
C ILE A 117 -6.53 7.44 -2.79
N THR A 118 -7.55 8.17 -2.35
CA THR A 118 -7.62 8.67 -0.96
C THR A 118 -7.87 7.55 0.03
N TRP A 119 -8.73 6.58 -0.31
CA TRP A 119 -8.99 5.41 0.52
C TRP A 119 -7.77 4.49 0.62
N GLY A 120 -7.16 4.14 -0.51
CA GLY A 120 -5.95 3.33 -0.54
C GLY A 120 -4.79 3.98 0.21
N GLY A 121 -4.63 5.31 0.08
CA GLY A 121 -3.67 6.08 0.84
C GLY A 121 -3.94 6.04 2.35
N ALA A 122 -5.19 6.20 2.77
CA ALA A 122 -5.60 6.12 4.16
C ALA A 122 -5.28 4.73 4.76
N LEU A 123 -5.72 3.66 4.09
CA LEU A 123 -5.49 2.29 4.54
C LEU A 123 -4.00 1.96 4.62
N ALA A 124 -3.22 2.32 3.61
CA ALA A 124 -1.77 2.09 3.61
C ALA A 124 -1.08 2.77 4.80
N LEU A 125 -1.44 4.04 5.10
CA LEU A 125 -0.90 4.76 6.27
C LEU A 125 -1.22 4.06 7.58
N LEU A 126 -2.45 3.55 7.76
CA LEU A 126 -2.85 2.81 8.94
C LEU A 126 -2.09 1.48 9.05
N TYR A 127 -2.03 0.71 7.96
CA TYR A 127 -1.34 -0.59 7.93
C TYR A 127 0.15 -0.46 8.23
N MET A 128 0.82 0.57 7.71
CA MET A 128 2.23 0.86 8.01
C MET A 128 2.49 1.14 9.50
N ARG A 129 1.47 1.56 10.25
CA ARG A 129 1.56 1.79 11.71
C ARG A 129 1.03 0.63 12.55
N GLY A 130 0.67 -0.49 11.91
CA GLY A 130 0.10 -1.67 12.57
C GLY A 130 -1.25 -1.36 13.19
N SER A 131 -2.09 -0.64 12.46
CA SER A 131 -3.49 -0.34 12.77
C SER A 131 -4.35 -0.54 11.51
N SER A 132 -5.64 -0.39 11.62
CA SER A 132 -6.60 -0.57 10.54
C SER A 132 -7.77 0.42 10.67
N SER A 133 -8.55 0.60 9.62
CA SER A 133 -9.81 1.36 9.69
C SER A 133 -10.94 0.55 10.32
N GLY A 134 -10.69 -0.71 10.64
CA GLY A 134 -11.71 -1.67 11.06
C GLY A 134 -12.33 -2.39 9.86
N GLY A 135 -13.48 -3.01 10.09
CA GLY A 135 -14.24 -3.63 9.01
C GLY A 135 -13.60 -4.87 8.42
N THR A 136 -13.76 -4.97 7.12
CA THR A 136 -13.17 -6.03 6.31
C THR A 136 -11.64 -6.06 6.37
N ASP A 137 -11.01 -4.99 6.83
CA ASP A 137 -9.58 -4.90 7.04
C ASP A 137 -9.08 -5.91 8.08
N PHE A 138 -9.89 -6.24 9.10
CA PHE A 138 -9.55 -7.33 10.03
C PHE A 138 -9.45 -8.67 9.33
N LEU A 139 -10.33 -8.92 8.36
CA LEU A 139 -10.26 -10.12 7.53
C LEU A 139 -9.01 -10.07 6.65
N THR A 140 -8.72 -8.94 6.03
CA THR A 140 -7.50 -8.71 5.23
C THR A 140 -6.25 -9.02 6.06
N MET A 141 -6.12 -8.45 7.25
CA MET A 141 -4.97 -8.69 8.11
C MET A 141 -4.91 -10.14 8.62
N SER A 142 -6.05 -10.74 8.96
CA SER A 142 -6.09 -12.16 9.35
C SER A 142 -5.65 -13.08 8.21
N ILE A 143 -6.09 -12.82 6.98
CA ILE A 143 -5.66 -13.57 5.80
C ILE A 143 -4.18 -13.34 5.51
N LYS A 144 -3.67 -12.12 5.67
CA LYS A 144 -2.24 -11.81 5.50
C LYS A 144 -1.36 -12.58 6.50
N VAL A 145 -1.80 -12.71 7.75
CA VAL A 145 -1.11 -13.54 8.76
C VAL A 145 -1.09 -15.02 8.35
N LEU A 146 -2.20 -15.54 7.82
CA LEU A 146 -2.31 -16.94 7.39
C LEU A 146 -1.63 -17.21 6.03
N ARG A 147 -1.55 -16.20 5.16
CA ARG A 147 -1.02 -16.28 3.81
C ARG A 147 -0.09 -15.09 3.50
N PRO A 148 1.13 -15.07 4.05
CA PRO A 148 2.06 -13.92 3.96
C PRO A 148 2.47 -13.54 2.54
N HIS A 149 2.38 -14.48 1.58
CA HIS A 149 2.74 -14.27 0.18
C HIS A 149 1.72 -13.44 -0.61
N LEU A 150 0.48 -13.29 -0.12
CA LEU A 150 -0.52 -12.47 -0.79
C LEU A 150 -0.29 -10.99 -0.47
N SER A 151 -0.42 -10.11 -1.46
CA SER A 151 -0.38 -8.66 -1.19
C SER A 151 -1.63 -8.20 -0.44
N VAL A 152 -1.48 -7.17 0.38
CA VAL A 152 -2.59 -6.61 1.15
C VAL A 152 -3.65 -6.05 0.21
N GLY A 153 -3.23 -5.34 -0.85
CA GLY A 153 -4.15 -4.78 -1.83
C GLY A 153 -4.99 -5.84 -2.55
N VAL A 154 -4.38 -6.96 -2.95
CA VAL A 154 -5.10 -8.07 -3.59
C VAL A 154 -6.14 -8.68 -2.64
N VAL A 155 -5.78 -8.90 -1.37
CA VAL A 155 -6.73 -9.46 -0.39
C VAL A 155 -7.87 -8.49 -0.11
N THR A 156 -7.57 -7.20 0.11
CA THR A 156 -8.59 -6.16 0.28
C THR A 156 -9.50 -6.11 -0.94
N GLY A 157 -8.93 -6.02 -2.15
CA GLY A 157 -9.72 -5.96 -3.39
C GLY A 157 -10.64 -7.17 -3.59
N ALA A 158 -10.19 -8.37 -3.25
CA ALA A 158 -11.02 -9.58 -3.34
C ALA A 158 -12.22 -9.55 -2.36
N ILE A 159 -11.99 -9.09 -1.13
CA ILE A 159 -13.06 -8.95 -0.12
C ILE A 159 -14.05 -7.87 -0.56
N ASP A 160 -13.55 -6.72 -1.01
CA ASP A 160 -14.36 -5.60 -1.44
C ASP A 160 -15.21 -5.93 -2.66
N LEU A 161 -14.66 -6.72 -3.61
CA LEU A 161 -15.40 -7.23 -4.75
C LEU A 161 -16.65 -8.01 -4.32
N VAL A 162 -16.52 -8.88 -3.31
CA VAL A 162 -17.67 -9.62 -2.78
C VAL A 162 -18.73 -8.68 -2.20
N VAL A 163 -18.28 -7.66 -1.44
CA VAL A 163 -19.21 -6.66 -0.83
C VAL A 163 -19.91 -5.83 -1.90
N ILE A 164 -19.21 -5.39 -2.94
CA ILE A 164 -19.78 -4.62 -4.04
C ILE A 164 -20.85 -5.43 -4.78
N LEU A 165 -20.57 -6.70 -5.07
CA LEU A 165 -21.53 -7.58 -5.73
C LEU A 165 -22.79 -7.82 -4.88
N LEU A 166 -22.63 -7.93 -3.55
CA LEU A 166 -23.77 -8.02 -2.63
C LEU A 166 -24.54 -6.71 -2.52
N GLY A 167 -23.91 -5.56 -2.76
CA GLY A 167 -24.55 -4.24 -2.79
C GLY A 167 -25.37 -3.93 -4.04
N TRP A 168 -25.17 -4.67 -5.14
CA TRP A 168 -25.87 -4.42 -6.41
C TRP A 168 -27.39 -4.26 -6.28
N PRO A 169 -28.14 -5.15 -5.58
CA PRO A 169 -29.59 -5.02 -5.47
C PRO A 169 -30.06 -3.71 -4.80
N VAL A 170 -29.20 -3.08 -4.01
CA VAL A 170 -29.54 -1.86 -3.26
C VAL A 170 -29.41 -0.61 -4.12
N PHE A 171 -28.32 -0.52 -4.89
CA PHE A 171 -28.12 0.64 -5.78
C PHE A 171 -28.98 0.59 -7.05
N GLY A 172 -29.37 -0.60 -7.49
CA GLY A 172 -30.19 -0.78 -8.71
C GLY A 172 -29.53 -0.28 -10.01
N SER A 173 -28.28 0.18 -9.94
CA SER A 173 -27.53 0.77 -11.05
C SER A 173 -26.26 -0.05 -11.32
N VAL A 174 -26.07 -0.44 -12.58
CA VAL A 174 -24.84 -1.08 -13.04
C VAL A 174 -23.66 -0.12 -12.91
N ASP A 175 -23.87 1.16 -13.18
CA ASP A 175 -22.82 2.18 -13.12
C ASP A 175 -22.27 2.33 -11.70
N ALA A 176 -23.12 2.28 -10.67
CA ALA A 176 -22.67 2.34 -9.28
C ALA A 176 -21.76 1.14 -8.92
N VAL A 177 -22.05 -0.04 -9.44
CA VAL A 177 -21.18 -1.23 -9.28
C VAL A 177 -19.86 -1.04 -10.01
N LEU A 178 -19.88 -0.53 -11.25
CA LEU A 178 -18.68 -0.27 -12.03
C LEU A 178 -17.78 0.77 -11.35
N TYR A 179 -18.32 1.86 -10.82
CA TYR A 179 -17.56 2.84 -10.06
C TYR A 179 -16.99 2.26 -8.76
N GLY A 180 -17.74 1.42 -8.06
CA GLY A 180 -17.23 0.67 -6.91
C GLY A 180 -16.04 -0.23 -7.28
N LEU A 181 -16.13 -0.95 -8.40
CA LEU A 181 -15.04 -1.79 -8.92
C LEU A 181 -13.80 -0.97 -9.28
N VAL A 182 -13.98 0.18 -9.96
CA VAL A 182 -12.87 1.11 -10.26
C VAL A 182 -12.22 1.59 -8.98
N THR A 183 -13.02 2.04 -8.01
CA THR A 183 -12.51 2.49 -6.71
C THR A 183 -11.70 1.41 -6.02
N THR A 184 -12.21 0.19 -5.95
CA THR A 184 -11.52 -0.95 -5.32
C THR A 184 -10.23 -1.32 -6.04
N ALA A 185 -10.23 -1.34 -7.37
CA ALA A 185 -9.02 -1.61 -8.15
C ALA A 185 -7.94 -0.56 -7.88
N VAL A 186 -8.30 0.73 -7.88
CA VAL A 186 -7.38 1.83 -7.58
C VAL A 186 -6.89 1.75 -6.14
N THR A 187 -7.79 1.48 -5.18
CA THR A 187 -7.44 1.29 -3.76
C THR A 187 -6.38 0.20 -3.59
N SER A 188 -6.59 -0.97 -4.19
CA SER A 188 -5.65 -2.09 -4.14
C SER A 188 -4.27 -1.72 -4.69
N LEU A 189 -4.24 -1.07 -5.85
CA LEU A 189 -3.00 -0.60 -6.48
C LEU A 189 -2.26 0.42 -5.60
N VAL A 190 -2.99 1.37 -4.99
CA VAL A 190 -2.41 2.40 -4.13
C VAL A 190 -1.86 1.79 -2.84
N ILE A 191 -2.60 0.88 -2.20
CA ILE A 191 -2.12 0.16 -1.01
C ILE A 191 -0.80 -0.54 -1.32
N ASP A 192 -0.77 -1.36 -2.37
CA ASP A 192 0.42 -2.13 -2.73
C ASP A 192 1.59 -1.21 -3.13
N LYS A 193 1.32 -0.12 -3.85
CA LYS A 193 2.33 0.85 -4.22
C LYS A 193 2.96 1.55 -3.02
N ILE A 194 2.18 1.91 -2.01
CA ILE A 194 2.67 2.58 -0.80
C ILE A 194 3.37 1.57 0.12
N MET A 195 2.77 0.40 0.34
CA MET A 195 3.31 -0.58 1.28
C MET A 195 4.57 -1.29 0.77
N TYR A 196 4.61 -1.63 -0.52
CA TYR A 196 5.70 -2.42 -1.10
C TYR A 196 6.57 -1.62 -2.06
N GLY A 197 6.08 -0.52 -2.63
CA GLY A 197 6.79 0.27 -3.64
C GLY A 197 8.04 0.99 -3.13
N SER A 198 8.13 1.29 -1.84
CA SER A 198 9.32 1.91 -1.22
C SER A 198 10.49 0.94 -1.08
N ASN A 199 10.22 -0.37 -1.05
CA ASN A 199 11.22 -1.43 -0.90
C ASN A 199 11.62 -2.06 -2.24
N ALA A 200 11.01 -1.61 -3.34
CA ALA A 200 11.38 -2.07 -4.67
C ALA A 200 12.76 -1.54 -5.05
N GLY A 201 13.72 -2.44 -5.12
CA GLY A 201 15.04 -2.17 -5.65
C GLY A 201 15.08 -2.28 -7.18
N LYS A 202 16.21 -1.94 -7.75
CA LYS A 202 16.57 -2.25 -9.13
C LYS A 202 17.82 -3.12 -9.11
N MET A 203 17.79 -4.20 -9.85
CA MET A 203 18.98 -5.02 -10.08
C MET A 203 19.57 -4.65 -11.44
N LEU A 204 20.82 -4.22 -11.44
CA LEU A 204 21.59 -4.04 -12.66
C LEU A 204 22.45 -5.27 -12.87
N THR A 205 22.33 -5.84 -14.07
CA THR A 205 23.24 -6.87 -14.57
C THR A 205 24.10 -6.22 -15.63
N ILE A 206 25.43 -6.14 -15.40
CA ILE A 206 26.39 -5.48 -16.27
C ILE A 206 27.34 -6.54 -16.83
N ILE A 207 27.34 -6.73 -18.14
CA ILE A 207 28.26 -7.66 -18.83
C ILE A 207 29.37 -6.85 -19.46
N THR A 208 30.61 -7.10 -19.03
CA THR A 208 31.77 -6.27 -19.37
C THR A 208 33.08 -7.08 -19.38
N THR A 209 34.15 -6.51 -19.89
CA THR A 209 35.51 -7.00 -19.72
C THR A 209 36.28 -6.29 -18.60
N LYS A 210 35.71 -5.20 -18.04
CA LYS A 210 36.32 -4.35 -17.01
C LYS A 210 35.53 -4.37 -15.70
N GLY A 211 35.13 -5.56 -15.25
CA GLY A 211 34.24 -5.72 -14.11
C GLY A 211 34.76 -5.11 -12.82
N GLN A 212 36.05 -5.30 -12.51
CA GLN A 212 36.62 -4.76 -11.27
C GLN A 212 36.61 -3.23 -11.24
N GLU A 213 37.00 -2.58 -12.35
CA GLU A 213 37.02 -1.13 -12.44
C GLU A 213 35.60 -0.54 -12.27
N ILE A 214 34.61 -1.19 -12.86
CA ILE A 214 33.20 -0.78 -12.72
C ILE A 214 32.70 -1.02 -11.29
N ALA A 215 33.06 -2.14 -10.68
CA ALA A 215 32.67 -2.46 -9.30
C ALA A 215 33.22 -1.43 -8.30
N ASP A 216 34.49 -1.05 -8.44
CA ASP A 216 35.15 -0.05 -7.60
C ASP A 216 34.48 1.34 -7.75
N GLU A 217 34.13 1.72 -8.98
CA GLU A 217 33.46 2.99 -9.24
C GLU A 217 32.01 3.00 -8.72
N ILE A 218 31.28 1.88 -8.80
CA ILE A 218 29.96 1.73 -8.18
C ILE A 218 30.04 1.90 -6.68
N SER A 219 31.00 1.22 -6.05
CA SER A 219 31.23 1.33 -4.60
C SER A 219 31.53 2.77 -4.20
N ARG A 220 32.39 3.45 -4.95
CA ARG A 220 32.81 4.83 -4.66
C ARG A 220 31.68 5.87 -4.82
N GLN A 221 30.85 5.74 -5.90
CA GLN A 221 29.83 6.75 -6.22
C GLN A 221 28.49 6.50 -5.55
N CYS A 222 28.16 5.24 -5.28
CA CYS A 222 26.83 4.85 -4.85
C CYS A 222 26.82 4.14 -3.49
N GLU A 223 27.99 3.85 -2.91
CA GLU A 223 28.12 3.07 -1.67
C GLU A 223 27.37 1.73 -1.76
N ARG A 224 27.44 1.08 -2.94
CA ARG A 224 26.79 -0.20 -3.21
C ARG A 224 27.80 -1.28 -3.54
N GLY A 225 27.61 -2.43 -2.91
CA GLY A 225 28.33 -3.64 -3.28
C GLY A 225 27.82 -4.21 -4.63
N SER A 226 28.68 -4.94 -5.29
CA SER A 226 28.31 -5.74 -6.45
C SER A 226 28.94 -7.13 -6.37
N THR A 227 28.27 -8.12 -6.97
CA THR A 227 28.78 -9.48 -7.06
C THR A 227 29.25 -9.74 -8.48
N MET A 228 30.47 -10.20 -8.63
CA MET A 228 31.05 -10.53 -9.93
C MET A 228 30.95 -12.03 -10.21
N VAL A 229 30.44 -12.37 -11.38
CA VAL A 229 30.36 -13.74 -11.90
C VAL A 229 31.15 -13.82 -13.20
N LYS A 230 32.01 -14.84 -13.32
CA LYS A 230 32.71 -15.13 -14.59
C LYS A 230 31.72 -15.67 -15.61
N ALA A 231 31.75 -15.16 -16.81
CA ALA A 231 30.87 -15.52 -17.90
C ALA A 231 31.66 -15.68 -19.21
N VAL A 232 31.10 -16.39 -20.18
CA VAL A 232 31.66 -16.56 -21.51
C VAL A 232 30.63 -16.14 -22.54
N GLY A 233 31.00 -15.29 -23.48
CA GLY A 233 30.15 -14.90 -24.61
C GLY A 233 30.00 -16.08 -25.56
N THR A 234 28.79 -16.63 -25.68
CA THR A 234 28.54 -17.86 -26.44
C THR A 234 28.80 -17.68 -27.95
N TYR A 235 28.63 -16.47 -28.50
CA TYR A 235 28.89 -16.20 -29.91
C TYR A 235 30.38 -15.98 -30.22
N THR A 236 31.10 -15.29 -29.35
CA THR A 236 32.51 -14.92 -29.59
C THR A 236 33.50 -15.84 -28.90
N GLY A 237 33.07 -16.68 -27.96
CA GLY A 237 33.92 -17.49 -27.10
C GLY A 237 34.80 -16.68 -26.12
N THR A 238 34.60 -15.35 -26.03
CA THR A 238 35.43 -14.47 -25.21
C THR A 238 34.98 -14.51 -23.75
N GLU A 239 35.98 -14.47 -22.84
CA GLU A 239 35.70 -14.30 -21.42
C GLU A 239 35.09 -12.93 -21.14
N ARG A 240 34.08 -12.93 -20.29
CA ARG A 240 33.35 -11.75 -19.82
C ARG A 240 33.17 -11.82 -18.31
N GLN A 241 32.86 -10.69 -17.73
CA GLN A 241 32.49 -10.57 -16.32
C GLN A 241 31.07 -10.04 -16.24
N MET A 242 30.25 -10.65 -15.42
CA MET A 242 28.88 -10.22 -15.17
C MET A 242 28.82 -9.68 -13.73
N LEU A 243 28.54 -8.38 -13.58
CA LEU A 243 28.30 -7.76 -12.30
C LEU A 243 26.81 -7.72 -12.00
N LEU A 244 26.45 -8.17 -10.82
CA LEU A 244 25.11 -8.05 -10.25
C LEU A 244 25.16 -6.97 -9.17
N CYS A 245 24.43 -5.88 -9.37
CA CYS A 245 24.36 -4.79 -8.41
C CYS A 245 22.92 -4.44 -8.12
N VAL A 246 22.52 -4.50 -6.84
CA VAL A 246 21.20 -4.07 -6.40
C VAL A 246 21.29 -2.66 -5.82
N CYS A 247 20.42 -1.77 -6.27
CA CYS A 247 20.45 -0.37 -5.88
C CYS A 247 19.04 0.25 -5.81
N ALA A 248 18.94 1.43 -5.22
CA ALA A 248 17.73 2.23 -5.25
C ALA A 248 17.51 2.85 -6.64
N ARG A 249 16.25 3.07 -7.00
CA ARG A 249 15.87 3.63 -8.32
C ARG A 249 16.65 4.89 -8.74
N PRO A 250 16.93 5.88 -7.86
CA PRO A 250 17.71 7.06 -8.23
C PRO A 250 19.18 6.77 -8.58
N GLN A 251 19.74 5.65 -8.07
CA GLN A 251 21.14 5.29 -8.28
C GLN A 251 21.39 4.64 -9.66
N VAL A 252 20.34 4.10 -10.30
CA VAL A 252 20.42 3.40 -11.61
C VAL A 252 21.15 4.24 -12.65
N TYR A 253 20.78 5.52 -12.78
CA TYR A 253 21.38 6.41 -13.75
C TYR A 253 22.90 6.55 -13.52
N ARG A 254 23.31 6.76 -12.28
CA ARG A 254 24.75 6.93 -11.92
C ARG A 254 25.55 5.68 -12.23
N ILE A 255 25.05 4.52 -11.84
CA ILE A 255 25.70 3.22 -12.08
C ILE A 255 25.82 2.95 -13.58
N ARG A 256 24.74 3.17 -14.35
CA ARG A 256 24.75 2.99 -15.80
C ARG A 256 25.77 3.91 -16.47
N MET A 257 25.82 5.18 -16.07
CA MET A 257 26.77 6.14 -16.65
C MET A 257 28.22 5.81 -16.25
N ALA A 258 28.46 5.33 -15.05
CA ALA A 258 29.78 4.86 -14.62
C ALA A 258 30.25 3.66 -15.45
N ALA A 259 29.37 2.67 -15.66
CA ALA A 259 29.67 1.51 -16.49
C ALA A 259 30.04 1.89 -17.94
N TYR A 260 29.22 2.69 -18.59
CA TYR A 260 29.50 3.12 -19.98
C TYR A 260 30.71 4.03 -20.12
N ARG A 261 31.08 4.79 -19.11
CA ARG A 261 32.30 5.62 -19.10
C ARG A 261 33.56 4.76 -19.07
N ILE A 262 33.54 3.65 -18.31
CA ILE A 262 34.70 2.75 -18.16
C ILE A 262 34.78 1.77 -19.32
N ASP A 263 33.64 1.18 -19.70
CA ASP A 263 33.55 0.24 -20.82
C ASP A 263 32.35 0.61 -21.73
N PRO A 264 32.58 1.38 -22.80
CA PRO A 264 31.53 1.74 -23.75
C PRO A 264 30.86 0.55 -24.46
N GLY A 265 31.54 -0.61 -24.47
CA GLY A 265 31.03 -1.86 -25.06
C GLY A 265 30.28 -2.74 -24.06
N CYS A 266 30.10 -2.30 -22.82
CA CYS A 266 29.36 -3.10 -21.83
C CYS A 266 27.87 -3.17 -22.14
N MET A 267 27.24 -4.26 -21.75
CA MET A 267 25.78 -4.41 -21.76
C MET A 267 25.24 -4.20 -20.35
N VAL A 268 24.27 -3.31 -20.20
CA VAL A 268 23.61 -3.04 -18.92
C VAL A 268 22.13 -3.36 -19.03
N MET A 269 21.68 -4.33 -18.24
CA MET A 269 20.27 -4.71 -18.09
C MET A 269 19.77 -4.22 -16.73
N VAL A 270 18.59 -3.62 -16.71
CA VAL A 270 17.94 -3.13 -15.49
C VAL A 270 16.64 -3.88 -15.29
N THR A 271 16.56 -4.63 -14.19
CA THR A 271 15.39 -5.41 -13.80
C THR A 271 14.77 -4.84 -12.54
N GLU A 272 13.46 -4.85 -12.46
CA GLU A 272 12.75 -4.52 -11.21
C GLU A 272 12.84 -5.69 -10.23
N THR A 273 13.18 -5.40 -8.97
CA THR A 273 13.09 -6.36 -7.89
C THR A 273 11.88 -6.00 -7.04
N GLY A 274 11.02 -6.98 -6.75
CA GLY A 274 9.84 -6.75 -5.92
C GLY A 274 10.21 -6.35 -4.50
N GLU A 275 11.16 -7.08 -3.91
CA GLU A 275 11.64 -6.86 -2.55
C GLU A 275 13.14 -7.17 -2.48
N VAL A 276 13.87 -6.42 -1.66
CA VAL A 276 15.29 -6.63 -1.40
C VAL A 276 15.54 -6.62 0.10
N TYR A 277 16.07 -7.71 0.62
CA TYR A 277 16.46 -7.84 2.02
C TYR A 277 17.96 -7.95 2.15
N GLY A 278 18.52 -7.35 3.20
CA GLY A 278 19.94 -7.43 3.52
C GLY A 278 20.56 -6.08 3.84
N GLU A 279 21.87 -6.07 4.03
CA GLU A 279 22.64 -4.89 4.43
C GLU A 279 22.50 -3.75 3.41
N GLY A 280 22.13 -2.57 3.89
CA GLY A 280 21.85 -1.39 3.05
C GLY A 280 20.48 -1.36 2.41
N PHE A 281 19.60 -2.34 2.72
CA PHE A 281 18.20 -2.44 2.34
C PHE A 281 17.32 -2.71 3.57
N VAL A 282 16.22 -3.42 3.39
CA VAL A 282 15.32 -3.75 4.50
C VAL A 282 15.91 -4.86 5.36
N ASP A 283 15.96 -4.64 6.66
CA ASP A 283 16.35 -5.65 7.64
C ASP A 283 15.18 -6.67 7.79
N PRO A 284 15.41 -7.97 7.50
CA PRO A 284 14.38 -8.99 7.64
C PRO A 284 13.74 -9.05 9.04
N GLY A 285 14.53 -8.72 10.08
CA GLY A 285 14.06 -8.69 11.47
C GLY A 285 13.11 -7.55 11.79
N LYS A 286 13.14 -6.44 11.02
CA LYS A 286 12.25 -5.30 11.21
C LYS A 286 10.93 -5.44 10.45
N THR A 287 10.90 -6.20 9.36
CA THR A 287 9.67 -6.44 8.58
C THR A 287 8.67 -7.31 9.34
N ALA A 288 9.14 -8.21 10.21
CA ALA A 288 8.30 -9.02 11.08
C ALA A 288 7.57 -8.22 12.17
N SER A 289 7.93 -6.94 12.41
CA SER A 289 7.27 -6.08 13.40
C SER A 289 6.00 -5.39 12.90
N PHE A 290 5.61 -5.55 11.64
CA PHE A 290 4.36 -5.02 11.07
C PHE A 290 3.22 -6.07 11.09
N LEU A 291 3.49 -7.29 11.48
CA LEU A 291 2.55 -8.38 11.73
C LEU A 291 2.59 -8.72 13.22
#